data_d91b041dd80b0f8921d20f77594a20ba
#
_entry.id   d91b041dd80b0f8921d20f77594a20ba
#
_cell.length_a   1.000
_cell.length_b   1.000
_cell.length_c   1.000
_cell.angle_alpha   90.00
_cell.angle_beta   90.00
_cell.angle_gamma   90.00
#
_symmetry.space_group_name_H-M   'P 1'
#
loop_
_entity.id
_entity.type
_entity.pdbx_description
1 polymer ?
#
loop_
_entity_poly.entity_id
_entity_poly.type
_entity_poly.pdbx_seq_one_letter_code
_entity_poly.pdbx_strand_id
1 'polypeptide(L)'
;MNSGEPSLYQRYLPRRRSFEVAFWVFSYLASAIGNSITANMDVQRLQLGFTTWQPAVWEASSALMALLLVPVVAWFTRRRPLHLDNWQRMLPLHLLGSVAWSLLHVVGMVAIRKAVYASQGLHYEFSPWWWEFGYEYLKDMRSYAGIVLTIEGYRFILRRLQGEASLLDAPDDGAPLE
;
A
#
# COMPACT_ATOMS: atom_id res chain seq x y z
N MET A 1 -37.94 -12.72 13.96
CA MET A 1 -37.65 -11.31 14.25
C MET A 1 -36.46 -11.27 15.19
N ASN A 2 -35.24 -11.13 14.66
CA ASN A 2 -34.01 -11.11 15.47
C ASN A 2 -33.50 -9.67 15.59
N SER A 3 -34.13 -8.91 16.48
CA SER A 3 -33.82 -7.51 16.72
C SER A 3 -32.72 -7.29 17.79
N GLY A 4 -31.68 -8.08 17.76
CA GLY A 4 -30.62 -7.97 18.79
C GLY A 4 -29.20 -8.27 18.37
N GLU A 5 -28.93 -8.76 17.16
CA GLU A 5 -27.56 -9.03 16.75
C GLU A 5 -26.93 -7.81 16.07
N PRO A 6 -25.76 -7.34 16.54
CA PRO A 6 -25.09 -6.21 15.93
C PRO A 6 -24.72 -6.53 14.48
N SER A 7 -24.93 -5.58 13.58
CA SER A 7 -24.58 -5.71 12.16
C SER A 7 -23.08 -6.03 11.97
N LEU A 8 -22.70 -6.64 10.84
CA LEU A 8 -21.30 -6.90 10.50
C LEU A 8 -20.46 -5.62 10.60
N TYR A 9 -21.01 -4.49 10.19
CA TYR A 9 -20.37 -3.19 10.29
C TYR A 9 -20.10 -2.79 11.74
N GLN A 10 -21.07 -2.92 12.63
CA GLN A 10 -20.94 -2.60 14.06
C GLN A 10 -19.92 -3.50 14.77
N ARG A 11 -19.84 -4.79 14.40
CA ARG A 11 -18.82 -5.74 14.92
C ARG A 11 -17.42 -5.40 14.43
N TYR A 12 -17.29 -4.84 13.23
CA TYR A 12 -16.01 -4.51 12.60
C TYR A 12 -15.40 -3.20 13.15
N LEU A 13 -16.20 -2.17 13.40
CA LEU A 13 -15.75 -0.83 13.78
C LEU A 13 -14.67 -0.79 14.88
N PRO A 14 -14.81 -1.53 16.03
CA PRO A 14 -13.82 -1.48 17.10
C PRO A 14 -12.45 -2.02 16.70
N ARG A 15 -12.42 -2.95 15.73
CA ARG A 15 -11.20 -3.64 15.26
C ARG A 15 -10.63 -3.08 13.97
N ARG A 16 -11.26 -2.06 13.41
CA ARG A 16 -10.92 -1.49 12.11
C ARG A 16 -9.44 -1.15 11.96
N ARG A 17 -8.87 -0.40 12.92
CA ARG A 17 -7.45 0.02 12.87
C ARG A 17 -6.50 -1.18 12.90
N SER A 18 -6.75 -2.14 13.76
CA SER A 18 -5.93 -3.35 13.85
C SER A 18 -5.98 -4.15 12.56
N PHE A 19 -7.16 -4.25 11.94
CA PHE A 19 -7.33 -4.92 10.65
C PHE A 19 -6.60 -4.19 9.53
N GLU A 20 -6.73 -2.86 9.44
CA GLU A 20 -6.04 -2.04 8.43
C GLU A 20 -4.51 -2.20 8.55
N VAL A 21 -3.97 -2.13 9.76
CA VAL A 21 -2.52 -2.32 10.00
C VAL A 21 -2.09 -3.74 9.66
N ALA A 22 -2.82 -4.75 10.16
CA ALA A 22 -2.50 -6.16 9.90
C ALA A 22 -2.54 -6.47 8.40
N PHE A 23 -3.51 -5.95 7.66
CA PHE A 23 -3.61 -6.12 6.21
C PHE A 23 -2.37 -5.58 5.50
N TRP A 24 -1.95 -4.36 5.79
CA TRP A 24 -0.78 -3.76 5.14
C TRP A 24 0.53 -4.46 5.53
N VAL A 25 0.71 -4.77 6.82
CA VAL A 25 1.89 -5.50 7.29
C VAL A 25 1.98 -6.88 6.64
N PHE A 26 0.88 -7.64 6.63
CA PHE A 26 0.83 -8.95 6.00
C PHE A 26 1.12 -8.87 4.50
N SER A 27 0.49 -7.93 3.79
CA SER A 27 0.65 -7.76 2.35
C SER A 27 2.10 -7.44 1.97
N TYR A 28 2.74 -6.51 2.67
CA TYR A 28 4.14 -6.16 2.39
C TYR A 28 5.13 -7.23 2.83
N LEU A 29 4.85 -7.93 3.94
CA LEU A 29 5.69 -9.04 4.38
C LEU A 29 5.62 -10.21 3.37
N ALA A 30 4.43 -10.59 2.94
CA ALA A 30 4.24 -11.61 1.92
C ALA A 30 4.93 -11.24 0.60
N SER A 31 4.80 -9.98 0.16
CA SER A 31 5.49 -9.47 -1.02
C SER A 31 7.00 -9.49 -0.86
N ALA A 32 7.54 -9.06 0.28
CA ALA A 32 8.98 -9.07 0.55
C ALA A 32 9.54 -10.50 0.49
N ILE A 33 8.85 -11.46 1.10
CA ILE A 33 9.26 -12.87 1.09
C ILE A 33 9.21 -13.43 -0.35
N GLY A 34 8.08 -13.28 -1.05
CA GLY A 34 7.91 -13.77 -2.41
C GLY A 34 8.94 -13.19 -3.38
N ASN A 35 9.10 -11.86 -3.36
CA ASN A 35 10.07 -11.18 -4.22
C ASN A 35 11.51 -11.54 -3.87
N SER A 36 11.85 -11.70 -2.58
CA SER A 36 13.19 -12.15 -2.17
C SER A 36 13.53 -13.54 -2.72
N ILE A 37 12.55 -14.46 -2.69
CA ILE A 37 12.73 -15.79 -3.27
C ILE A 37 12.96 -15.68 -4.78
N THR A 38 12.11 -14.96 -5.50
CA THR A 38 12.20 -14.76 -6.95
C THR A 38 13.53 -14.09 -7.32
N ALA A 39 13.91 -13.01 -6.63
CA ALA A 39 15.18 -12.32 -6.89
C ALA A 39 16.39 -13.22 -6.63
N ASN A 40 16.37 -14.08 -5.61
CA ASN A 40 17.41 -15.08 -5.39
C ASN A 40 17.47 -16.10 -6.53
N MET A 41 16.34 -16.58 -7.02
CA MET A 41 16.29 -17.52 -8.17
C MET A 41 16.88 -16.86 -9.43
N ASP A 42 16.56 -15.58 -9.68
CA ASP A 42 17.10 -14.85 -10.83
C ASP A 42 18.61 -14.64 -10.71
N VAL A 43 19.12 -14.29 -9.52
CA VAL A 43 20.55 -14.16 -9.24
C VAL A 43 21.30 -15.47 -9.52
N GLN A 44 20.74 -16.60 -9.07
CA GLN A 44 21.34 -17.92 -9.31
C GLN A 44 21.27 -18.31 -10.78
N ARG A 45 20.11 -18.13 -11.43
CA ARG A 45 19.92 -18.50 -12.85
C ARG A 45 20.84 -17.71 -13.78
N LEU A 46 21.07 -16.42 -13.47
CA LEU A 46 21.89 -15.51 -14.28
C LEU A 46 23.36 -15.51 -13.83
N GLN A 47 23.72 -16.28 -12.80
CA GLN A 47 25.08 -16.39 -12.24
C GLN A 47 25.68 -15.02 -11.89
N LEU A 48 24.89 -14.12 -11.30
CA LEU A 48 25.30 -12.74 -11.01
C LEU A 48 26.31 -12.59 -9.86
N GLY A 49 26.67 -13.68 -9.18
CA GLY A 49 27.68 -13.67 -8.11
C GLY A 49 27.26 -13.07 -6.78
N PHE A 50 25.97 -12.68 -6.61
CA PHE A 50 25.46 -12.18 -5.35
C PHE A 50 25.14 -13.32 -4.38
N THR A 51 25.33 -13.06 -3.09
CA THR A 51 24.94 -13.97 -2.03
C THR A 51 23.45 -13.84 -1.72
N THR A 52 22.85 -14.88 -1.12
CA THR A 52 21.39 -14.97 -0.88
C THR A 52 20.80 -13.85 -0.01
N TRP A 53 21.59 -13.24 0.88
CA TRP A 53 21.14 -12.15 1.73
C TRP A 53 20.96 -10.82 0.99
N GLN A 54 21.68 -10.61 -0.11
CA GLN A 54 21.64 -9.34 -0.86
C GLN A 54 20.27 -9.10 -1.52
N PRO A 55 19.72 -10.04 -2.29
CA PRO A 55 18.34 -9.92 -2.79
C PRO A 55 17.29 -9.77 -1.68
N ALA A 56 17.47 -10.46 -0.55
CA ALA A 56 16.58 -10.32 0.59
C ALA A 56 16.61 -8.89 1.16
N VAL A 57 17.79 -8.27 1.25
CA VAL A 57 17.92 -6.86 1.68
C VAL A 57 17.29 -5.91 0.68
N TRP A 58 17.42 -6.16 -0.63
CA TRP A 58 16.81 -5.33 -1.66
C TRP A 58 15.28 -5.29 -1.51
N GLU A 59 14.67 -6.45 -1.40
CA GLU A 59 13.21 -6.56 -1.32
C GLU A 59 12.67 -6.13 0.05
N ALA A 60 13.35 -6.50 1.14
CA ALA A 60 12.96 -6.11 2.49
C ALA A 60 13.04 -4.59 2.70
N SER A 61 14.12 -3.93 2.20
CA SER A 61 14.26 -2.48 2.31
C SER A 61 13.18 -1.73 1.53
N SER A 62 12.85 -2.19 0.33
CA SER A 62 11.79 -1.65 -0.51
C SER A 62 10.42 -1.82 0.17
N ALA A 63 10.09 -3.04 0.61
CA ALA A 63 8.82 -3.33 1.27
C ALA A 63 8.64 -2.54 2.58
N LEU A 64 9.71 -2.42 3.39
CA LEU A 64 9.68 -1.63 4.61
C LEU A 64 9.39 -0.15 4.34
N MET A 65 10.10 0.45 3.38
CA MET A 65 9.87 1.85 3.03
C MET A 65 8.47 2.08 2.45
N ALA A 66 8.00 1.20 1.58
CA ALA A 66 6.65 1.29 1.05
C ALA A 66 5.60 1.19 2.17
N LEU A 67 5.75 0.24 3.11
CA LEU A 67 4.86 0.09 4.27
C LEU A 67 4.84 1.35 5.14
N LEU A 68 6.00 1.94 5.43
CA LEU A 68 6.11 3.17 6.21
C LEU A 68 5.44 4.37 5.52
N LEU A 69 5.37 4.37 4.20
CA LEU A 69 4.74 5.44 3.42
C LEU A 69 3.24 5.25 3.18
N VAL A 70 2.66 4.06 3.45
CA VAL A 70 1.20 3.84 3.34
C VAL A 70 0.37 4.88 4.10
N PRO A 71 0.68 5.23 5.37
CA PRO A 71 -0.08 6.26 6.10
C PRO A 71 -0.06 7.63 5.42
N VAL A 72 1.04 7.98 4.75
CA VAL A 72 1.17 9.25 4.00
C VAL A 72 0.22 9.25 2.80
N VAL A 73 0.20 8.16 2.02
CA VAL A 73 -0.74 8.00 0.91
C VAL A 73 -2.18 8.00 1.42
N ALA A 74 -2.47 7.30 2.52
CA ALA A 74 -3.80 7.27 3.12
C ALA A 74 -4.26 8.65 3.63
N TRP A 75 -3.36 9.46 4.14
CA TRP A 75 -3.63 10.85 4.51
C TRP A 75 -3.88 11.71 3.27
N PHE A 76 -3.05 11.58 2.22
CA PHE A 76 -3.19 12.33 0.98
C PHE A 76 -4.52 12.02 0.27
N THR A 77 -4.88 10.74 0.12
CA THR A 77 -6.16 10.31 -0.48
C THR A 77 -7.37 10.77 0.33
N ARG A 78 -7.25 10.93 1.66
CA ARG A 78 -8.33 11.52 2.47
C ARG A 78 -8.57 12.98 2.15
N ARG A 79 -7.50 13.73 1.88
CA ARG A 79 -7.60 15.17 1.54
C ARG A 79 -7.91 15.42 0.08
N ARG A 80 -7.54 14.51 -0.79
CA ARG A 80 -7.69 14.59 -2.25
C ARG A 80 -8.30 13.30 -2.79
N PRO A 81 -9.56 13.01 -2.46
CA PRO A 81 -10.19 11.77 -2.89
C PRO A 81 -10.35 11.75 -4.40
N LEU A 82 -10.07 10.59 -5.01
CA LEU A 82 -10.23 10.36 -6.44
C LEU A 82 -11.63 9.78 -6.68
N HIS A 83 -12.51 10.59 -7.29
CA HIS A 83 -13.86 10.19 -7.69
C HIS A 83 -14.03 10.35 -9.19
N LEU A 84 -15.00 9.63 -9.76
CA LEU A 84 -15.31 9.71 -11.20
C LEU A 84 -15.67 11.13 -11.65
N ASP A 85 -16.30 11.93 -10.77
CA ASP A 85 -16.73 13.29 -11.09
C ASP A 85 -15.58 14.33 -11.04
N ASN A 86 -14.45 14.01 -10.38
CA ASN A 86 -13.36 14.97 -10.19
C ASN A 86 -11.99 14.48 -10.70
N TRP A 87 -11.96 13.33 -11.38
CA TRP A 87 -10.71 12.66 -11.76
C TRP A 87 -9.77 13.57 -12.58
N GLN A 88 -10.31 14.41 -13.45
CA GLN A 88 -9.50 15.31 -14.29
C GLN A 88 -8.68 16.32 -13.46
N ARG A 89 -9.21 16.75 -12.30
CA ARG A 89 -8.52 17.68 -11.40
C ARG A 89 -7.60 16.96 -10.41
N MET A 90 -7.99 15.76 -9.99
CA MET A 90 -7.27 15.01 -8.96
C MET A 90 -6.15 14.14 -9.53
N LEU A 91 -6.28 13.65 -10.77
CA LEU A 91 -5.27 12.80 -11.40
C LEU A 91 -3.88 13.48 -11.49
N PRO A 92 -3.75 14.74 -11.94
CA PRO A 92 -2.43 15.42 -11.92
C PRO A 92 -1.83 15.52 -10.52
N LEU A 93 -2.66 15.74 -9.49
CA LEU A 93 -2.19 15.78 -8.11
C LEU A 93 -1.71 14.41 -7.62
N HIS A 94 -2.40 13.33 -8.01
CA HIS A 94 -1.97 11.97 -7.70
C HIS A 94 -0.71 11.57 -8.47
N LEU A 95 -0.53 12.04 -9.71
CA LEU A 95 0.73 11.86 -10.44
C LEU A 95 1.90 12.57 -9.74
N LEU A 96 1.73 13.81 -9.30
CA LEU A 96 2.75 14.50 -8.50
C LEU A 96 2.97 13.79 -7.16
N GLY A 97 1.91 13.30 -6.53
CA GLY A 97 1.98 12.49 -5.31
C GLY A 97 2.78 11.21 -5.50
N SER A 98 2.63 10.53 -6.65
CA SER A 98 3.41 9.32 -6.97
C SER A 98 4.89 9.61 -7.15
N VAL A 99 5.25 10.76 -7.75
CA VAL A 99 6.65 11.19 -7.86
C VAL A 99 7.26 11.45 -6.48
N ALA A 100 6.55 12.22 -5.64
CA ALA A 100 7.00 12.52 -4.28
C ALA A 100 7.13 11.24 -3.44
N TRP A 101 6.17 10.33 -3.54
CA TRP A 101 6.20 9.02 -2.88
C TRP A 101 7.40 8.19 -3.34
N SER A 102 7.65 8.10 -4.65
CA SER A 102 8.79 7.38 -5.21
C SER A 102 10.13 7.96 -4.78
N LEU A 103 10.27 9.28 -4.76
CA LEU A 103 11.48 9.92 -4.25
C LEU A 103 11.78 9.52 -2.80
N LEU A 104 10.78 9.60 -1.93
CA LEU A 104 10.93 9.20 -0.52
C LEU A 104 11.23 7.70 -0.38
N HIS A 105 10.56 6.86 -1.18
CA HIS A 105 10.76 5.42 -1.21
C HIS A 105 12.19 5.07 -1.63
N VAL A 106 12.66 5.59 -2.78
CA VAL A 106 14.00 5.30 -3.32
C VAL A 106 15.09 5.82 -2.39
N VAL A 107 14.98 7.05 -1.89
CA VAL A 107 15.98 7.60 -0.95
C VAL A 107 16.05 6.74 0.32
N GLY A 108 14.91 6.37 0.89
CA GLY A 108 14.86 5.55 2.10
C GLY A 108 15.41 4.14 1.89
N MET A 109 14.98 3.43 0.83
CA MET A 109 15.49 2.08 0.56
C MET A 109 17.01 2.08 0.25
N VAL A 110 17.51 3.06 -0.50
CA VAL A 110 18.95 3.18 -0.78
C VAL A 110 19.72 3.46 0.50
N ALA A 111 19.20 4.31 1.39
CA ALA A 111 19.83 4.56 2.69
C ALA A 111 19.94 3.27 3.53
N ILE A 112 18.85 2.48 3.60
CA ILE A 112 18.84 1.19 4.31
C ILE A 112 19.86 0.23 3.67
N ARG A 113 19.86 0.08 2.34
CA ARG A 113 20.79 -0.80 1.63
C ARG A 113 22.24 -0.40 1.89
N LYS A 114 22.58 0.88 1.79
CA LYS A 114 23.93 1.38 2.09
C LYS A 114 24.33 1.08 3.53
N ALA A 115 23.44 1.27 4.50
CA ALA A 115 23.73 0.98 5.91
C ALA A 115 23.98 -0.53 6.14
N VAL A 116 23.16 -1.41 5.57
CA VAL A 116 23.32 -2.86 5.70
C VAL A 116 24.60 -3.34 5.01
N TYR A 117 24.88 -2.87 3.79
CA TYR A 117 26.11 -3.24 3.07
C TYR A 117 27.36 -2.76 3.80
N ALA A 118 27.34 -1.53 4.31
CA ALA A 118 28.47 -1.00 5.08
C ALA A 118 28.72 -1.82 6.37
N SER A 119 27.68 -2.33 7.02
CA SER A 119 27.83 -3.22 8.20
C SER A 119 28.50 -4.56 7.87
N GLN A 120 28.48 -4.97 6.60
CA GLN A 120 29.17 -6.18 6.09
C GLN A 120 30.51 -5.86 5.43
N GLY A 121 31.01 -4.61 5.54
CA GLY A 121 32.24 -4.18 4.89
C GLY A 121 32.14 -4.06 3.36
N LEU A 122 30.91 -4.01 2.82
CA LEU A 122 30.64 -3.92 1.39
C LEU A 122 30.12 -2.53 1.02
N HIS A 123 30.20 -2.21 -0.27
CA HIS A 123 29.68 -0.97 -0.82
C HIS A 123 28.42 -1.25 -1.65
N TYR A 124 27.37 -0.43 -1.47
CA TYR A 124 26.15 -0.46 -2.30
C TYR A 124 26.14 0.74 -3.23
N GLU A 125 26.10 0.47 -4.53
CA GLU A 125 26.02 1.51 -5.56
C GLU A 125 24.61 1.56 -6.16
N PHE A 126 24.13 2.79 -6.32
CA PHE A 126 22.88 3.11 -7.00
C PHE A 126 23.23 4.09 -8.13
N SER A 127 23.74 3.54 -9.24
CA SER A 127 24.38 4.33 -10.32
C SER A 127 24.16 3.68 -11.69
N PRO A 128 23.89 4.46 -12.73
CA PRO A 128 23.68 5.92 -12.69
C PRO A 128 22.30 6.29 -12.12
N TRP A 129 22.27 7.27 -11.26
CA TRP A 129 21.10 7.64 -10.43
C TRP A 129 19.83 7.88 -11.23
N TRP A 130 19.92 8.59 -12.35
CA TRP A 130 18.79 8.93 -13.20
C TRP A 130 18.15 7.70 -13.87
N TRP A 131 18.96 6.71 -14.23
CA TRP A 131 18.48 5.46 -14.83
C TRP A 131 17.79 4.57 -13.80
N GLU A 132 18.47 4.33 -12.70
CA GLU A 132 17.96 3.53 -11.60
C GLU A 132 16.68 4.13 -11.00
N PHE A 133 16.66 5.47 -10.82
CA PHE A 133 15.44 6.16 -10.37
C PHE A 133 14.31 6.02 -11.38
N GLY A 134 14.57 6.15 -12.67
CA GLY A 134 13.57 5.96 -13.72
C GLY A 134 12.95 4.56 -13.69
N TYR A 135 13.78 3.54 -13.54
CA TYR A 135 13.35 2.15 -13.39
C TYR A 135 12.50 1.93 -12.14
N GLU A 136 12.98 2.39 -11.00
CA GLU A 136 12.22 2.29 -9.74
C GLU A 136 10.91 3.10 -9.80
N TYR A 137 10.91 4.29 -10.40
CA TYR A 137 9.68 5.08 -10.54
C TYR A 137 8.58 4.36 -11.30
N LEU A 138 8.90 3.62 -12.36
CA LEU A 138 7.90 2.84 -13.11
C LEU A 138 7.27 1.73 -12.24
N LYS A 139 8.04 1.09 -11.37
CA LYS A 139 7.55 0.11 -10.38
C LYS A 139 6.71 0.81 -9.32
N ASP A 140 7.22 1.90 -8.81
CA ASP A 140 6.65 2.71 -7.75
C ASP A 140 5.31 3.32 -8.12
N MET A 141 5.17 3.83 -9.35
CA MET A 141 3.91 4.36 -9.85
C MET A 141 2.79 3.30 -9.82
N ARG A 142 3.10 2.05 -10.19
CA ARG A 142 2.13 0.94 -10.09
C ARG A 142 1.78 0.63 -8.64
N SER A 143 2.78 0.61 -7.77
CA SER A 143 2.61 0.37 -6.33
C SER A 143 1.75 1.47 -5.69
N TYR A 144 2.05 2.74 -5.98
CA TYR A 144 1.26 3.89 -5.54
C TYR A 144 -0.19 3.79 -6.01
N ALA A 145 -0.41 3.50 -7.30
CA ALA A 145 -1.76 3.32 -7.83
C ALA A 145 -2.51 2.17 -7.13
N GLY A 146 -1.83 1.05 -6.89
CA GLY A 146 -2.37 -0.09 -6.13
C GLY A 146 -2.78 0.29 -4.70
N ILE A 147 -1.94 1.07 -3.99
CA ILE A 147 -2.26 1.57 -2.64
C ILE A 147 -3.51 2.47 -2.69
N VAL A 148 -3.56 3.43 -3.63
CA VAL A 148 -4.70 4.35 -3.78
C VAL A 148 -5.98 3.58 -4.08
N LEU A 149 -5.95 2.65 -5.04
CA LEU A 149 -7.10 1.83 -5.41
C LEU A 149 -7.57 0.95 -4.24
N THR A 150 -6.65 0.35 -3.49
CA THR A 150 -6.98 -0.44 -2.30
C THR A 150 -7.68 0.42 -1.23
N ILE A 151 -7.15 1.61 -0.96
CA ILE A 151 -7.72 2.53 0.02
C ILE A 151 -9.11 3.02 -0.41
N GLU A 152 -9.28 3.44 -1.66
CA GLU A 152 -10.57 3.93 -2.15
C GLU A 152 -11.59 2.82 -2.30
N GLY A 153 -11.19 1.63 -2.79
CA GLY A 153 -12.05 0.46 -2.85
C GLY A 153 -12.52 0.01 -1.47
N TYR A 154 -11.63 -0.04 -0.50
CA TYR A 154 -11.96 -0.34 0.89
C TYR A 154 -12.96 0.69 1.48
N ARG A 155 -12.75 1.99 1.23
CA ARG A 155 -13.68 3.04 1.66
C ARG A 155 -15.05 2.92 0.99
N PHE A 156 -15.06 2.55 -0.29
CA PHE A 156 -16.30 2.31 -1.01
C PHE A 156 -17.11 1.17 -0.38
N ILE A 157 -16.46 0.04 -0.08
CA ILE A 157 -17.09 -1.11 0.58
C ILE A 157 -17.63 -0.71 1.96
N LEU A 158 -16.84 0.01 2.77
CA LEU A 158 -17.29 0.44 4.09
C LEU A 158 -18.52 1.35 4.02
N ARG A 159 -18.55 2.30 3.08
CA ARG A 159 -19.72 3.19 2.88
C ARG A 159 -20.97 2.41 2.48
N ARG A 160 -20.82 1.41 1.64
CA ARG A 160 -21.91 0.53 1.24
C ARG A 160 -22.46 -0.26 2.43
N LEU A 161 -21.60 -0.91 3.19
CA LEU A 161 -22.00 -1.65 4.40
C LEU A 161 -22.67 -0.74 5.46
N GLN A 162 -22.20 0.48 5.59
CA GLN A 162 -22.82 1.47 6.49
C GLN A 162 -24.22 1.86 6.01
N GLY A 163 -24.42 2.08 4.71
CA GLY A 163 -25.72 2.36 4.13
C GLY A 163 -26.72 1.22 4.32
N GLU A 164 -26.28 -0.02 4.07
CA GLU A 164 -27.11 -1.21 4.29
C GLU A 164 -27.50 -1.36 5.77
N ALA A 165 -26.56 -1.14 6.70
CA ALA A 165 -26.85 -1.20 8.14
C ALA A 165 -27.86 -0.12 8.57
N SER A 166 -27.75 1.10 8.04
CA SER A 166 -28.69 2.19 8.37
C SER A 166 -30.12 1.95 7.85
N LEU A 167 -30.25 1.24 6.74
CA LEU A 167 -31.57 0.86 6.21
C LEU A 167 -32.24 -0.24 7.06
N LEU A 168 -31.47 -1.13 7.66
CA LEU A 168 -31.96 -2.19 8.54
C LEU A 168 -32.35 -1.64 9.94
N ASP A 169 -31.70 -0.56 10.38
CA ASP A 169 -31.95 0.09 11.66
C ASP A 169 -33.04 1.18 11.54
N ALA A 170 -33.53 1.50 10.33
CA ALA A 170 -34.63 2.45 10.14
C ALA A 170 -35.90 1.91 10.77
N PRO A 171 -36.66 2.71 11.58
CA PRO A 171 -37.96 2.31 12.09
C PRO A 171 -38.85 1.93 10.90
N ASP A 172 -39.57 0.83 11.06
CA ASP A 172 -40.64 0.45 10.14
C ASP A 172 -41.80 1.46 10.36
N ASP A 173 -41.68 2.62 9.72
CA ASP A 173 -42.76 3.60 9.71
C ASP A 173 -43.90 2.98 8.91
N GLY A 174 -44.67 2.13 9.60
CA GLY A 174 -45.88 1.50 9.08
C GLY A 174 -46.90 2.53 8.65
N ALA A 175 -46.62 3.26 7.57
CA ALA A 175 -47.62 4.00 6.84
C ALA A 175 -48.52 2.98 6.13
N PRO A 176 -49.81 2.87 6.47
CA PRO A 176 -50.74 2.03 5.74
C PRO A 176 -50.77 2.54 4.29
N LEU A 177 -50.57 1.62 3.35
CA LEU A 177 -50.84 1.88 1.94
C LEU A 177 -52.35 2.07 1.81
N GLU A 178 -52.81 3.31 1.76
CA GLU A 178 -54.18 3.65 1.33
C GLU A 178 -54.28 3.55 -0.18
#